data_3183116a1a93d25ce6aeaf39750f28d0
#
_entry.id   3183116a1a93d25ce6aeaf39750f28d0
#
_cell.length_a   1.000
_cell.length_b   1.000
_cell.length_c   1.000
_cell.angle_alpha   90.00
_cell.angle_beta   90.00
_cell.angle_gamma   90.00
#
_symmetry.space_group_name_H-M   'P 1'
#
loop_
_entity.id
_entity.type
_entity.pdbx_description
1 polymer ?
#
loop_
_entity_poly.entity_id
_entity_poly.type
_entity_poly.pdbx_seq_one_letter_code
_entity_poly.pdbx_strand_id
1 'polypeptide(L)'
;STIKRISENSQGVGGDMPSREPDVSYDGNSIVYSTQASNLLGNQVSRADGKVFYNQPVRQARAQAILVGGIGEIEVLAAGAGYSNGFLSINDVSGSGSGAIASYEVDSFGRISSIVMVNPGTNYNLSTTVVQVDNPRGGFGFVGGALRFAKETGIGGARTGGGKVHRVEMIEHGMNYQTVASATLGLQALLAI
;
A
#
# COMPACT_ATOMS: atom_id res chain seq x y z
N SER A 1 15.95 21.37 8.31
CA SER A 1 16.63 20.57 9.34
C SER A 1 15.96 20.86 10.66
N THR A 2 15.43 19.84 11.32
CA THR A 2 14.82 19.93 12.65
C THR A 2 15.78 19.37 13.69
N ILE A 3 16.04 20.13 14.75
CA ILE A 3 16.81 19.66 15.91
C ILE A 3 15.78 19.12 16.91
N LYS A 4 15.95 17.86 17.34
CA LYS A 4 15.11 17.24 18.37
C LYS A 4 15.94 16.96 19.62
N ARG A 5 15.39 17.29 20.81
CA ARG A 5 15.93 16.88 22.09
C ARG A 5 15.73 15.37 22.25
N ILE A 6 16.73 14.64 22.73
CA ILE A 6 16.66 13.20 22.98
C ILE A 6 16.47 12.86 24.47
N SER A 7 16.88 13.75 25.39
CA SER A 7 16.68 13.59 26.84
C SER A 7 15.27 14.09 27.26
N GLU A 8 14.23 13.47 26.73
CA GLU A 8 12.83 13.76 27.02
C GLU A 8 12.06 12.46 27.34
N ASN A 9 11.00 12.57 28.14
CA ASN A 9 10.11 11.44 28.41
C ASN A 9 9.13 11.19 27.25
N SER A 10 8.29 10.17 27.37
CA SER A 10 7.28 9.81 26.35
C SER A 10 6.24 10.91 26.07
N GLN A 11 6.15 11.93 26.92
CA GLN A 11 5.27 13.09 26.76
C GLN A 11 5.98 14.30 26.15
N GLY A 12 7.25 14.16 25.77
CA GLY A 12 8.07 15.24 25.22
C GLY A 12 8.58 16.25 26.27
N VAL A 13 8.49 15.90 27.57
CA VAL A 13 9.01 16.75 28.64
C VAL A 13 10.49 16.45 28.86
N GLY A 14 11.31 17.49 28.81
CA GLY A 14 12.76 17.35 29.01
C GLY A 14 13.12 16.88 30.42
N GLY A 15 14.28 16.26 30.55
CA GLY A 15 14.80 15.82 31.85
C GLY A 15 14.93 16.98 32.83
N ASP A 16 14.56 16.75 34.10
CA ASP A 16 14.62 17.70 35.25
C ASP A 16 16.05 17.88 35.76
N MET A 17 17.02 17.10 35.31
CA MET A 17 18.45 17.16 35.64
C MET A 17 19.31 16.98 34.37
N PRO A 18 20.61 17.40 34.45
CA PRO A 18 21.51 17.32 33.29
C PRO A 18 21.72 15.89 32.77
N SER A 19 21.79 15.77 31.45
CA SER A 19 22.27 14.58 30.73
C SER A 19 23.65 14.85 30.15
N ARG A 20 24.52 13.86 30.18
CA ARG A 20 25.94 13.97 29.81
C ARG A 20 26.39 12.75 29.01
N GLU A 21 27.58 12.84 28.45
CA GLU A 21 28.29 11.73 27.80
C GLU A 21 27.44 11.01 26.73
N PRO A 22 26.86 11.75 25.77
CA PRO A 22 26.14 11.12 24.70
C PRO A 22 27.10 10.35 23.78
N ASP A 23 26.70 9.16 23.41
CA ASP A 23 27.34 8.37 22.37
C ASP A 23 26.28 7.89 21.37
N VAL A 24 26.65 7.73 20.11
CA VAL A 24 25.74 7.36 19.03
C VAL A 24 26.29 6.16 18.28
N SER A 25 25.42 5.21 17.97
CA SER A 25 25.80 4.07 17.14
C SER A 25 26.26 4.49 15.74
N TYR A 26 27.11 3.67 15.13
CA TYR A 26 27.66 3.94 13.79
C TYR A 26 26.57 4.24 12.74
N ASP A 27 25.43 3.59 12.82
CA ASP A 27 24.28 3.78 11.92
C ASP A 27 23.37 4.96 12.31
N GLY A 28 23.69 5.69 13.39
CA GLY A 28 22.91 6.81 13.90
C GLY A 28 21.56 6.44 14.51
N ASN A 29 21.24 5.16 14.64
CA ASN A 29 19.91 4.69 15.05
C ASN A 29 19.76 4.54 16.56
N SER A 30 20.83 4.59 17.30
CA SER A 30 20.81 4.39 18.75
C SER A 30 21.66 5.45 19.43
N ILE A 31 21.14 6.01 20.51
CA ILE A 31 21.83 7.03 21.30
C ILE A 31 21.83 6.58 22.76
N VAL A 32 23.00 6.61 23.37
CA VAL A 32 23.23 6.31 24.78
C VAL A 32 23.69 7.58 25.48
N TYR A 33 23.20 7.85 26.66
CA TYR A 33 23.68 8.98 27.48
C TYR A 33 23.48 8.69 28.97
N SER A 34 24.29 9.30 29.80
CA SER A 34 24.11 9.29 31.25
C SER A 34 23.22 10.45 31.71
N THR A 35 22.40 10.24 32.70
CA THR A 35 21.55 11.31 33.28
C THR A 35 21.23 11.08 34.73
N GLN A 36 21.03 12.19 35.43
CA GLN A 36 20.52 12.23 36.83
C GLN A 36 19.03 12.57 36.88
N ALA A 37 18.41 12.79 35.73
CA ALA A 37 16.98 13.16 35.64
C ALA A 37 16.09 12.06 36.21
N SER A 38 15.09 12.47 37.01
CA SER A 38 14.14 11.58 37.66
C SER A 38 12.85 11.38 36.86
N ASN A 39 12.56 12.26 35.91
CA ASN A 39 11.29 12.31 35.17
C ASN A 39 11.31 11.66 33.78
N LEU A 40 12.40 11.04 33.38
CA LEU A 40 12.49 10.43 32.05
C LEU A 40 11.81 9.06 31.94
N LEU A 41 11.76 8.29 33.03
CA LEU A 41 11.13 6.96 33.09
C LEU A 41 9.92 6.87 34.04
N GLY A 42 9.26 7.97 34.35
CA GLY A 42 8.20 8.00 35.35
C GLY A 42 8.72 7.77 36.76
N ASN A 43 7.85 7.51 37.76
CA ASN A 43 8.16 7.47 39.20
C ASN A 43 9.05 6.28 39.67
N GLN A 44 9.66 5.56 38.78
CA GLN A 44 10.38 4.31 39.09
C GLN A 44 11.89 4.49 39.37
N VAL A 45 12.40 5.71 39.41
CA VAL A 45 13.84 5.92 39.36
C VAL A 45 14.35 6.76 40.52
N SER A 46 15.06 6.15 41.49
CA SER A 46 15.69 6.89 42.62
C SER A 46 16.92 7.69 42.12
N ARG A 47 17.13 8.86 42.75
CA ARG A 47 18.11 9.89 42.34
C ARG A 47 19.59 9.58 42.54
N ALA A 48 19.96 8.40 43.01
CA ALA A 48 21.28 8.26 43.64
C ALA A 48 22.43 7.90 42.71
N ASP A 49 22.18 7.32 41.54
CA ASP A 49 23.25 6.82 40.69
C ASP A 49 23.06 7.27 39.23
N GLY A 50 24.12 7.71 38.59
CA GLY A 50 24.14 8.03 37.16
C GLY A 50 23.56 6.87 36.36
N LYS A 51 22.49 7.13 35.60
CA LYS A 51 21.76 6.13 34.84
C LYS A 51 22.11 6.25 33.38
N VAL A 52 22.36 5.11 32.76
CA VAL A 52 22.55 5.03 31.33
C VAL A 52 21.17 4.82 30.68
N PHE A 53 20.81 5.75 29.83
CA PHE A 53 19.62 5.67 29.02
C PHE A 53 20.01 5.28 27.59
N TYR A 54 19.25 4.36 27.07
CA TYR A 54 19.32 3.94 25.69
C TYR A 54 18.07 4.43 24.98
N ASN A 55 18.22 5.39 24.10
CA ASN A 55 17.12 5.90 23.28
C ASN A 55 17.29 5.36 21.86
N GLN A 56 16.44 4.44 21.49
CA GLN A 56 16.29 4.05 20.10
C GLN A 56 15.12 4.84 19.50
N PRO A 57 15.32 5.55 18.40
CA PRO A 57 14.20 6.15 17.70
C PRO A 57 13.22 5.04 17.27
N VAL A 58 11.95 5.25 17.58
CA VAL A 58 10.89 4.35 17.11
C VAL A 58 10.90 4.41 15.58
N ARG A 59 11.23 3.31 14.92
CA ARG A 59 11.02 3.17 13.49
C ARG A 59 9.57 2.79 13.24
N GLN A 60 8.87 3.62 12.51
CA GLN A 60 7.48 3.34 12.15
C GLN A 60 7.42 2.12 11.22
N ALA A 61 6.55 1.18 11.56
CA ALA A 61 6.19 0.12 10.64
C ALA A 61 5.43 0.71 9.44
N ARG A 62 5.71 0.17 8.26
CA ARG A 62 5.01 0.52 7.02
C ARG A 62 4.39 -0.75 6.44
N ALA A 63 3.15 -0.65 6.06
CA ALA A 63 2.42 -1.75 5.44
C ALA A 63 1.64 -1.25 4.22
N GLN A 64 1.44 -2.13 3.27
CA GLN A 64 0.64 -1.90 2.08
C GLN A 64 -0.53 -2.88 2.04
N ALA A 65 -1.73 -2.38 1.79
CA ALA A 65 -2.89 -3.21 1.53
C ALA A 65 -2.87 -3.68 0.07
N ILE A 66 -2.99 -4.98 -0.14
CA ILE A 66 -3.20 -5.57 -1.47
C ILE A 66 -4.69 -5.71 -1.68
N LEU A 67 -5.20 -5.03 -2.70
CA LEU A 67 -6.61 -5.05 -3.06
C LEU A 67 -6.87 -6.07 -4.18
N VAL A 68 -7.99 -6.76 -4.08
CA VAL A 68 -8.50 -7.64 -5.13
C VAL A 68 -9.99 -7.40 -5.35
N GLY A 69 -10.46 -7.65 -6.58
CA GLY A 69 -11.88 -7.47 -6.93
C GLY A 69 -12.21 -7.99 -8.31
N GLY A 70 -13.40 -7.69 -8.81
CA GLY A 70 -13.77 -7.88 -10.21
C GLY A 70 -13.23 -6.71 -11.06
N ILE A 71 -12.94 -6.96 -12.33
CA ILE A 71 -12.50 -5.94 -13.28
C ILE A 71 -13.73 -5.22 -13.85
N GLY A 72 -13.79 -3.90 -13.75
CA GLY A 72 -14.90 -3.09 -14.23
C GLY A 72 -14.60 -2.34 -15.52
N GLU A 73 -13.36 -1.93 -15.70
CA GLU A 73 -12.95 -1.13 -16.85
C GLU A 73 -11.53 -1.50 -17.27
N ILE A 74 -11.29 -1.49 -18.57
CA ILE A 74 -10.00 -1.69 -19.20
C ILE A 74 -9.78 -0.52 -20.14
N GLU A 75 -8.74 0.28 -19.86
CA GLU A 75 -8.37 1.40 -20.71
C GLU A 75 -7.65 0.90 -21.97
N VAL A 76 -7.87 1.57 -23.11
CA VAL A 76 -7.15 1.32 -24.37
C VAL A 76 -6.11 2.42 -24.55
N LEU A 77 -4.82 2.09 -24.40
CA LEU A 77 -3.72 3.04 -24.68
C LEU A 77 -3.34 3.04 -26.15
N ALA A 78 -3.35 1.87 -26.80
CA ALA A 78 -3.16 1.74 -28.23
C ALA A 78 -4.17 0.75 -28.80
N ALA A 79 -4.93 1.20 -29.79
CA ALA A 79 -6.01 0.42 -30.39
C ALA A 79 -5.52 -0.70 -31.33
N GLY A 80 -4.26 -0.65 -31.76
CA GLY A 80 -3.72 -1.57 -32.74
C GLY A 80 -4.39 -1.48 -34.11
N ALA A 81 -4.23 -2.50 -34.92
CA ALA A 81 -4.87 -2.62 -36.22
C ALA A 81 -4.99 -4.09 -36.71
N GLY A 82 -5.87 -4.35 -37.66
CA GLY A 82 -6.02 -5.67 -38.27
C GLY A 82 -6.78 -6.69 -37.42
N TYR A 83 -7.45 -6.24 -36.35
CA TYR A 83 -8.31 -7.08 -35.54
C TYR A 83 -9.70 -7.28 -36.15
N SER A 84 -10.39 -8.30 -35.70
CA SER A 84 -11.83 -8.50 -35.83
C SER A 84 -12.45 -8.55 -34.44
N ASN A 85 -13.74 -8.26 -34.32
CA ASN A 85 -14.44 -8.37 -33.04
C ASN A 85 -14.15 -9.71 -32.36
N GLY A 86 -13.98 -9.65 -31.03
CA GLY A 86 -13.59 -10.84 -30.26
C GLY A 86 -13.58 -10.62 -28.76
N PHE A 87 -12.84 -11.46 -28.08
CA PHE A 87 -12.69 -11.41 -26.63
C PHE A 87 -11.26 -11.10 -26.23
N LEU A 88 -11.09 -10.53 -25.03
CA LEU A 88 -9.80 -10.33 -24.40
C LEU A 88 -9.44 -11.54 -23.55
N SER A 89 -8.17 -11.93 -23.59
CA SER A 89 -7.59 -12.82 -22.59
C SER A 89 -7.15 -12.01 -21.39
N ILE A 90 -7.69 -12.32 -20.22
CA ILE A 90 -7.43 -11.62 -18.97
C ILE A 90 -6.82 -12.62 -17.99
N ASN A 91 -5.57 -12.42 -17.64
CA ASN A 91 -4.81 -13.32 -16.79
C ASN A 91 -4.22 -12.58 -15.58
N ASP A 92 -4.53 -13.04 -14.38
CA ASP A 92 -3.88 -12.56 -13.16
C ASP A 92 -2.66 -13.46 -12.85
N VAL A 93 -1.46 -12.90 -13.04
CA VAL A 93 -0.20 -13.62 -12.80
C VAL A 93 -0.04 -14.04 -11.34
N SER A 94 -0.72 -13.39 -10.39
CA SER A 94 -0.77 -13.82 -8.99
C SER A 94 -1.57 -15.12 -8.78
N GLY A 95 -2.38 -15.50 -9.80
CA GLY A 95 -3.15 -16.75 -9.80
C GLY A 95 -4.43 -16.72 -8.97
N SER A 96 -4.82 -15.58 -8.38
CA SER A 96 -6.02 -15.46 -7.54
C SER A 96 -7.26 -15.02 -8.31
N GLY A 97 -7.08 -14.26 -9.40
CA GLY A 97 -8.18 -13.76 -10.23
C GLY A 97 -8.76 -14.81 -11.16
N SER A 98 -10.07 -14.83 -11.32
CA SER A 98 -10.76 -15.77 -12.21
C SER A 98 -12.10 -15.25 -12.72
N GLY A 99 -12.52 -15.74 -13.89
CA GLY A 99 -13.86 -15.58 -14.45
C GLY A 99 -14.15 -14.24 -15.11
N ALA A 100 -13.19 -13.33 -15.26
CA ALA A 100 -13.39 -12.10 -16.04
C ALA A 100 -13.54 -12.41 -17.51
N ILE A 101 -14.55 -11.80 -18.16
CA ILE A 101 -14.80 -11.89 -19.60
C ILE A 101 -15.04 -10.48 -20.12
N ALA A 102 -14.25 -10.08 -21.12
CA ALA A 102 -14.44 -8.83 -21.84
C ALA A 102 -14.45 -9.08 -23.35
N SER A 103 -15.40 -8.47 -24.03
CA SER A 103 -15.46 -8.42 -25.49
C SER A 103 -14.91 -7.09 -25.99
N TYR A 104 -14.42 -7.07 -27.21
CA TYR A 104 -14.04 -5.84 -27.88
C TYR A 104 -14.66 -5.75 -29.29
N GLU A 105 -14.92 -4.53 -29.71
CA GLU A 105 -15.36 -4.19 -31.05
C GLU A 105 -14.27 -3.40 -31.77
N VAL A 106 -14.23 -3.55 -33.10
CA VAL A 106 -13.29 -2.84 -33.95
C VAL A 106 -13.98 -1.88 -34.90
N ASP A 107 -13.26 -0.86 -35.31
CA ASP A 107 -13.68 0.05 -36.39
C ASP A 107 -13.44 -0.56 -37.78
N SER A 108 -13.76 0.19 -38.82
CA SER A 108 -13.57 -0.22 -40.23
C SER A 108 -12.12 -0.47 -40.63
N PHE A 109 -11.15 -0.07 -39.82
CA PHE A 109 -9.71 -0.28 -40.00
C PHE A 109 -9.17 -1.43 -39.15
N GLY A 110 -10.04 -2.14 -38.43
CA GLY A 110 -9.64 -3.21 -37.53
C GLY A 110 -8.94 -2.72 -36.27
N ARG A 111 -9.17 -1.49 -35.85
CA ARG A 111 -8.65 -0.93 -34.60
C ARG A 111 -9.68 -1.13 -33.49
N ILE A 112 -9.25 -1.51 -32.28
CA ILE A 112 -10.16 -1.68 -31.14
C ILE A 112 -10.76 -0.34 -30.77
N SER A 113 -12.07 -0.20 -30.94
CA SER A 113 -12.84 1.02 -30.71
C SER A 113 -13.56 1.02 -29.37
N SER A 114 -13.93 -0.14 -28.84
CA SER A 114 -14.57 -0.29 -27.55
C SER A 114 -14.24 -1.61 -26.88
N ILE A 115 -14.23 -1.60 -25.54
CA ILE A 115 -14.14 -2.80 -24.70
C ILE A 115 -15.34 -2.81 -23.77
N VAL A 116 -16.03 -3.94 -23.71
CA VAL A 116 -17.20 -4.14 -22.84
C VAL A 116 -16.93 -5.30 -21.90
N MET A 117 -16.97 -5.04 -20.60
CA MET A 117 -16.91 -6.09 -19.58
C MET A 117 -18.23 -6.87 -19.56
N VAL A 118 -18.17 -8.13 -19.96
CA VAL A 118 -19.33 -9.05 -19.92
C VAL A 118 -19.47 -9.67 -18.54
N ASN A 119 -18.37 -10.05 -17.93
CA ASN A 119 -18.30 -10.55 -16.57
C ASN A 119 -17.07 -9.94 -15.88
N PRO A 120 -17.22 -9.26 -14.72
CA PRO A 120 -16.10 -8.68 -14.00
C PRO A 120 -15.16 -9.71 -13.37
N GLY A 121 -15.60 -10.95 -13.20
CA GLY A 121 -14.84 -11.97 -12.46
C GLY A 121 -14.69 -11.62 -10.98
N THR A 122 -13.75 -12.31 -10.32
CA THR A 122 -13.49 -12.13 -8.88
C THR A 122 -12.00 -12.26 -8.56
N ASN A 123 -11.58 -11.64 -7.46
CA ASN A 123 -10.26 -11.77 -6.86
C ASN A 123 -9.06 -11.36 -7.74
N TYR A 124 -9.26 -10.57 -8.78
CA TYR A 124 -8.18 -10.02 -9.58
C TYR A 124 -7.37 -8.98 -8.77
N ASN A 125 -6.06 -9.12 -8.81
CA ASN A 125 -5.14 -8.08 -8.37
C ASN A 125 -4.75 -7.25 -9.61
N LEU A 126 -5.20 -6.00 -9.68
CA LEU A 126 -5.00 -5.16 -10.88
C LEU A 126 -3.52 -4.91 -11.21
N SER A 127 -2.63 -4.94 -10.20
CA SER A 127 -1.19 -4.75 -10.42
C SER A 127 -0.51 -5.95 -11.09
N THR A 128 -1.11 -7.13 -11.02
CA THR A 128 -0.56 -8.39 -11.59
C THR A 128 -1.43 -8.93 -12.72
N THR A 129 -2.52 -8.24 -13.05
CA THR A 129 -3.43 -8.65 -14.13
C THR A 129 -2.94 -8.14 -15.46
N VAL A 130 -2.79 -9.05 -16.41
CA VAL A 130 -2.40 -8.79 -17.80
C VAL A 130 -3.59 -8.99 -18.71
N VAL A 131 -3.79 -8.04 -19.62
CA VAL A 131 -4.84 -8.09 -20.63
C VAL A 131 -4.21 -8.19 -22.01
N GLN A 132 -4.64 -9.17 -22.78
CA GLN A 132 -4.17 -9.41 -24.14
C GLN A 132 -5.36 -9.63 -25.09
N VAL A 133 -5.18 -9.29 -26.35
CA VAL A 133 -6.13 -9.66 -27.38
C VAL A 133 -5.89 -11.11 -27.77
N ASP A 134 -6.88 -11.94 -27.61
CA ASP A 134 -6.85 -13.29 -28.18
C ASP A 134 -7.13 -13.18 -29.70
N ASN A 135 -6.05 -13.21 -30.46
CA ASN A 135 -6.10 -12.84 -31.88
C ASN A 135 -5.62 -13.96 -32.80
N PRO A 136 -6.48 -14.88 -33.23
CA PRO A 136 -6.12 -15.93 -34.15
C PRO A 136 -5.90 -15.45 -35.60
N ARG A 137 -6.15 -14.16 -35.93
CA ARG A 137 -6.17 -13.64 -37.30
C ARG A 137 -5.14 -12.56 -37.63
N GLY A 138 -4.17 -12.30 -36.74
CA GLY A 138 -2.99 -11.51 -37.07
C GLY A 138 -3.05 -10.00 -36.85
N GLY A 139 -3.99 -9.45 -36.07
CA GLY A 139 -3.96 -8.06 -35.60
C GLY A 139 -2.74 -7.81 -34.72
N PHE A 140 -2.29 -6.56 -34.60
CA PHE A 140 -1.09 -6.17 -33.88
C PHE A 140 -1.22 -4.80 -33.24
N GLY A 141 -0.37 -4.55 -32.22
CA GLY A 141 -0.20 -3.23 -31.65
C GLY A 141 -1.26 -2.81 -30.62
N PHE A 142 -2.10 -3.71 -30.12
CA PHE A 142 -2.95 -3.40 -28.97
C PHE A 142 -2.10 -3.24 -27.71
N VAL A 143 -2.36 -2.18 -26.95
CA VAL A 143 -1.82 -1.97 -25.61
C VAL A 143 -2.96 -1.60 -24.68
N GLY A 144 -3.23 -2.47 -23.71
CA GLY A 144 -4.14 -2.18 -22.60
C GLY A 144 -3.51 -1.18 -21.63
N GLY A 145 -4.32 -0.29 -21.09
CA GLY A 145 -3.93 0.70 -20.10
C GLY A 145 -4.33 0.30 -18.68
N ALA A 146 -4.71 1.30 -17.89
CA ALA A 146 -5.12 1.10 -16.52
C ALA A 146 -6.36 0.20 -16.41
N LEU A 147 -6.33 -0.68 -15.42
CA LEU A 147 -7.47 -1.48 -15.03
C LEU A 147 -8.15 -0.82 -13.83
N ARG A 148 -9.47 -0.89 -13.80
CA ARG A 148 -10.27 -0.41 -12.67
C ARG A 148 -11.12 -1.53 -12.11
N PHE A 149 -11.36 -1.52 -10.79
CA PHE A 149 -12.30 -2.46 -10.18
C PHE A 149 -13.73 -2.20 -10.62
N ALA A 150 -14.52 -3.27 -10.76
CA ALA A 150 -15.95 -3.17 -10.95
C ALA A 150 -16.58 -2.46 -9.75
N LYS A 151 -17.47 -1.52 -10.02
CA LYS A 151 -18.21 -0.81 -8.97
C LYS A 151 -19.24 -1.76 -8.37
N GLU A 152 -19.18 -1.98 -7.06
CA GLU A 152 -20.24 -2.71 -6.35
C GLU A 152 -21.40 -1.76 -6.07
N THR A 153 -22.62 -2.25 -6.26
CA THR A 153 -23.82 -1.50 -5.89
C THR A 153 -24.02 -1.69 -4.39
N GLY A 154 -23.73 -0.66 -3.59
CA GLY A 154 -23.99 -0.67 -2.16
C GLY A 154 -25.50 -0.64 -1.86
N ILE A 155 -25.86 -0.99 -0.62
CA ILE A 155 -27.23 -0.84 -0.12
C ILE A 155 -27.64 0.63 -0.23
N GLY A 156 -28.73 0.92 -0.93
CA GLY A 156 -29.19 2.29 -1.20
C GLY A 156 -28.74 2.88 -2.53
N GLY A 157 -28.14 2.10 -3.43
CA GLY A 157 -27.78 2.52 -4.79
C GLY A 157 -26.49 3.36 -4.89
N ALA A 158 -25.75 3.56 -3.81
CA ALA A 158 -24.43 4.19 -3.83
C ALA A 158 -23.41 3.25 -4.47
N ARG A 159 -22.69 3.74 -5.49
CA ARG A 159 -21.60 2.99 -6.12
C ARG A 159 -20.33 3.20 -5.33
N THR A 160 -19.84 2.16 -4.68
CA THR A 160 -18.55 2.15 -4.00
C THR A 160 -17.48 1.51 -4.89
N GLY A 161 -16.22 1.87 -4.71
CA GLY A 161 -15.11 1.21 -5.41
C GLY A 161 -15.08 -0.28 -5.04
N GLY A 162 -15.05 -1.17 -6.04
CA GLY A 162 -15.30 -2.60 -5.91
C GLY A 162 -14.12 -3.46 -5.48
N GLY A 163 -13.08 -2.90 -4.89
CA GLY A 163 -11.95 -3.67 -4.38
C GLY A 163 -12.09 -4.02 -2.90
N LYS A 164 -11.76 -5.24 -2.50
CA LYS A 164 -11.63 -5.66 -1.10
C LYS A 164 -10.17 -5.87 -0.72
N VAL A 165 -9.82 -5.62 0.53
CA VAL A 165 -8.49 -5.94 1.04
C VAL A 165 -8.34 -7.45 1.09
N HIS A 166 -7.37 -7.97 0.33
CA HIS A 166 -7.03 -9.39 0.31
C HIS A 166 -6.04 -9.74 1.42
N ARG A 167 -4.99 -8.95 1.53
CA ARG A 167 -3.96 -9.08 2.56
C ARG A 167 -3.25 -7.75 2.81
N VAL A 168 -2.55 -7.68 3.91
CA VAL A 168 -1.64 -6.57 4.24
C VAL A 168 -0.22 -7.10 4.19
N GLU A 169 0.63 -6.50 3.38
CA GLU A 169 2.05 -6.80 3.31
C GLU A 169 2.86 -5.78 4.10
N MET A 170 3.73 -6.28 4.97
CA MET A 170 4.67 -5.41 5.69
C MET A 170 5.82 -5.03 4.75
N ILE A 171 6.02 -3.74 4.56
CA ILE A 171 7.14 -3.18 3.80
C ILE A 171 8.34 -2.99 4.74
N GLU A 172 8.07 -2.49 5.94
CA GLU A 172 9.05 -2.30 7.00
C GLU A 172 8.42 -2.70 8.34
N HIS A 173 9.11 -3.55 9.10
CA HIS A 173 8.55 -4.07 10.35
C HIS A 173 8.50 -3.05 11.50
N GLY A 174 9.22 -1.94 11.36
CA GLY A 174 9.40 -1.01 12.46
C GLY A 174 10.21 -1.61 13.60
N MET A 175 10.48 -0.84 14.62
CA MET A 175 11.27 -1.27 15.79
C MET A 175 10.82 -0.53 17.05
N ASN A 176 11.08 -1.14 18.20
CA ASN A 176 10.91 -0.53 19.53
C ASN A 176 9.45 -0.21 19.93
N TYR A 177 8.49 -0.98 19.40
CA TYR A 177 7.12 -0.90 19.91
C TYR A 177 7.06 -1.53 21.32
N GLN A 178 6.54 -0.78 22.30
CA GLN A 178 6.43 -1.22 23.70
C GLN A 178 5.09 -1.91 24.02
N THR A 179 4.12 -1.78 23.15
CA THR A 179 2.77 -2.34 23.31
C THR A 179 2.30 -2.95 21.98
N VAL A 180 1.37 -3.91 22.08
CA VAL A 180 0.70 -4.44 20.90
C VAL A 180 -0.07 -3.31 20.22
N ALA A 181 0.41 -2.86 19.09
CA ALA A 181 -0.26 -1.84 18.31
C ALA A 181 -1.50 -2.43 17.63
N SER A 182 -2.66 -1.82 17.82
CA SER A 182 -3.84 -2.11 17.00
C SER A 182 -3.63 -1.49 15.63
N ALA A 183 -3.63 -2.29 14.58
CA ALA A 183 -3.62 -1.79 13.21
C ALA A 183 -5.03 -1.32 12.84
N THR A 184 -5.22 -0.01 12.74
CA THR A 184 -6.43 0.56 12.14
C THR A 184 -6.10 0.91 10.69
N LEU A 185 -6.70 0.21 9.74
CA LEU A 185 -6.67 0.62 8.33
C LEU A 185 -7.54 1.87 8.19
N GLY A 186 -6.90 3.04 8.12
CA GLY A 186 -7.60 4.26 7.81
C GLY A 186 -8.15 4.22 6.38
N LEU A 187 -9.44 4.53 6.21
CA LEU A 187 -10.13 4.67 4.92
C LEU A 187 -9.48 5.68 3.95
N GLN A 188 -8.47 6.41 4.37
CA GLN A 188 -7.78 7.42 3.55
C GLN A 188 -6.89 6.82 2.44
N ALA A 189 -6.51 5.57 2.53
CA ALA A 189 -5.76 4.90 1.46
C ALA A 189 -6.60 4.59 0.20
N LEU A 190 -7.91 4.77 0.28
CA LEU A 190 -8.87 4.47 -0.80
C LEU A 190 -9.26 5.68 -1.66
N LEU A 191 -8.78 6.90 -1.34
CA LEU A 191 -9.15 8.13 -2.06
C LEU A 191 -8.04 8.70 -2.98
N ALA A 192 -6.93 7.98 -3.15
CA ALA A 192 -5.81 8.42 -3.99
C ALA A 192 -5.69 7.55 -5.26
N ILE A 193 -6.82 7.30 -5.92
CA ILE A 193 -6.84 6.70 -7.28
C ILE A 193 -7.80 7.50 -8.16
#